data_c196319bf6bd9e406e85b22961275f01
#
_entry.id   c196319bf6bd9e406e85b22961275f01
#
_cell.length_a   1.000
_cell.length_b   1.000
_cell.length_c   1.000
_cell.angle_alpha   90.00
_cell.angle_beta   90.00
_cell.angle_gamma   90.00
#
_symmetry.space_group_name_H-M   'P 1'
#
loop_
_entity.id
_entity.type
_entity.pdbx_description
1 polymer ?
#
loop_
_entity_poly.entity_id
_entity_poly.type
_entity_poly.pdbx_seq_one_letter_code
_entity_poly.pdbx_strand_id
1 'polypeptide(L)'
;MSLVSRVTECAEELREFCRKEGYNTNVALFVDLSRHSGRRRFVAWDMERNVPIFICPVSHGSGAQKSHVRSAYASISNEDGSHLSSLGRALVAERYEGRYGVAYRLDGLDAANSNLRPRCVVLHGWEHTTSYPIWPFATVGSFGCPVLSRKMMCRVDELLQRYDRVVIDLFI
;
A
#
# COMPACT_ATOMS: atom_id res chain seq x y z
N MET A 1 10.32 -0.40 17.59
CA MET A 1 8.85 -0.65 17.67
C MET A 1 8.49 -1.76 16.67
N SER A 2 7.54 -2.64 17.00
CA SER A 2 7.08 -3.67 16.06
C SER A 2 6.22 -3.07 14.95
N LEU A 3 6.04 -3.78 13.82
CA LEU A 3 5.13 -3.33 12.76
C LEU A 3 3.69 -3.18 13.30
N VAL A 4 3.24 -4.16 14.10
CA VAL A 4 1.89 -4.15 14.67
C VAL A 4 1.68 -2.94 15.59
N SER A 5 2.65 -2.63 16.47
CA SER A 5 2.54 -1.45 17.35
C SER A 5 2.44 -0.14 16.57
N ARG A 6 3.23 0.02 15.50
CA ARG A 6 3.18 1.21 14.64
C ARG A 6 1.84 1.33 13.94
N VAL A 7 1.33 0.21 13.39
CA VAL A 7 0.01 0.20 12.74
C VAL A 7 -1.11 0.47 13.73
N THR A 8 -1.01 -0.03 14.97
CA THR A 8 -2.00 0.25 16.03
C THR A 8 -2.14 1.76 16.27
N GLU A 9 -1.03 2.48 16.37
CA GLU A 9 -1.02 3.94 16.56
C GLU A 9 -1.66 4.65 15.35
N CYS A 10 -1.23 4.33 14.12
CA CYS A 10 -1.81 4.91 12.90
C CYS A 10 -3.30 4.56 12.74
N ALA A 11 -3.72 3.36 13.14
CA ALA A 11 -5.10 2.89 12.99
C ALA A 11 -6.10 3.67 13.85
N GLU A 12 -5.70 4.14 15.03
CA GLU A 12 -6.55 4.99 15.87
C GLU A 12 -6.84 6.34 15.21
N GLU A 13 -5.80 7.00 14.71
CA GLU A 13 -5.92 8.27 13.98
C GLU A 13 -6.71 8.10 12.68
N LEU A 14 -6.42 7.03 11.93
CA LEU A 14 -7.12 6.75 10.67
C LEU A 14 -8.61 6.45 10.90
N ARG A 15 -8.97 5.73 11.96
CA ARG A 15 -10.37 5.44 12.30
C ARG A 15 -11.15 6.73 12.57
N GLU A 16 -10.57 7.66 13.32
CA GLU A 16 -11.20 8.95 13.60
C GLU A 16 -11.40 9.76 12.30
N PHE A 17 -10.37 9.81 11.45
CA PHE A 17 -10.46 10.42 10.14
C PHE A 17 -11.56 9.75 9.28
N CYS A 18 -11.58 8.43 9.19
CA CYS A 18 -12.58 7.70 8.41
C CYS A 18 -14.01 7.95 8.90
N ARG A 19 -14.21 8.02 10.23
CA ARG A 19 -15.52 8.32 10.81
C ARG A 19 -16.00 9.72 10.43
N LYS A 20 -15.09 10.71 10.51
CA LYS A 20 -15.40 12.11 10.19
C LYS A 20 -15.71 12.31 8.71
N GLU A 21 -14.93 11.70 7.83
CA GLU A 21 -15.02 11.91 6.38
C GLU A 21 -15.93 10.87 5.67
N GLY A 22 -16.54 9.96 6.41
CA GLY A 22 -17.46 8.95 5.88
C GLY A 22 -16.79 7.82 5.09
N TYR A 23 -15.53 7.50 5.41
CA TYR A 23 -14.84 6.32 4.88
C TYR A 23 -15.11 5.07 5.72
N ASN A 24 -14.60 3.91 5.26
CA ASN A 24 -14.76 2.65 5.95
C ASN A 24 -14.10 2.68 7.33
N THR A 25 -14.82 2.20 8.35
CA THR A 25 -14.33 2.13 9.75
C THR A 25 -14.11 0.69 10.24
N ASN A 26 -14.38 -0.32 9.38
CA ASN A 26 -14.21 -1.73 9.73
C ASN A 26 -12.83 -2.25 9.31
N VAL A 27 -12.35 -1.82 8.13
CA VAL A 27 -11.11 -2.31 7.54
C VAL A 27 -10.29 -1.14 6.98
N ALA A 28 -8.98 -1.22 7.14
CA ALA A 28 -8.00 -0.34 6.50
C ALA A 28 -6.79 -1.13 6.01
N LEU A 29 -6.03 -0.53 5.09
CA LEU A 29 -4.77 -1.05 4.60
C LEU A 29 -3.63 -0.13 5.05
N PHE A 30 -2.49 -0.70 5.43
CA PHE A 30 -1.32 0.07 5.88
C PHE A 30 -0.06 -0.40 5.18
N VAL A 31 0.83 0.54 4.85
CA VAL A 31 2.16 0.27 4.30
C VAL A 31 3.21 1.06 5.08
N ASP A 32 4.02 0.37 5.88
CA ASP A 32 5.14 0.97 6.59
C ASP A 32 6.37 1.04 5.69
N LEU A 33 6.58 2.17 5.01
CA LEU A 33 7.68 2.40 4.08
C LEU A 33 9.03 2.66 4.76
N SER A 34 9.08 2.87 6.08
CA SER A 34 10.32 2.95 6.83
C SER A 34 11.07 1.61 6.89
N ARG A 35 10.36 0.51 6.69
CA ARG A 35 10.90 -0.85 6.80
C ARG A 35 11.52 -1.32 5.49
N HIS A 36 12.58 -2.13 5.61
CA HIS A 36 13.20 -2.80 4.47
C HIS A 36 12.18 -3.60 3.65
N SER A 37 12.20 -3.45 2.33
CA SER A 37 11.20 -4.03 1.40
C SER A 37 11.12 -5.57 1.43
N GLY A 38 12.20 -6.24 1.78
CA GLY A 38 12.25 -7.69 1.96
C GLY A 38 11.58 -8.19 3.25
N ARG A 39 11.11 -7.30 4.11
CA ARG A 39 10.37 -7.63 5.33
C ARG A 39 8.87 -7.45 5.12
N ARG A 40 8.07 -7.99 6.05
CA ARG A 40 6.63 -7.68 6.10
C ARG A 40 6.44 -6.23 6.46
N ARG A 41 5.65 -5.49 5.66
CA ARG A 41 5.36 -4.07 5.86
C ARG A 41 4.03 -3.60 5.27
N PHE A 42 3.29 -4.50 4.62
CA PHE A 42 1.88 -4.30 4.26
C PHE A 42 1.01 -5.01 5.28
N VAL A 43 -0.05 -4.34 5.74
CA VAL A 43 -0.99 -4.86 6.72
C VAL A 43 -2.42 -4.58 6.27
N ALA A 44 -3.24 -5.61 6.15
CA ALA A 44 -4.69 -5.46 6.17
C ALA A 44 -5.15 -5.54 7.63
N TRP A 45 -5.90 -4.55 8.06
CA TRP A 45 -6.22 -4.32 9.47
C TRP A 45 -7.72 -4.35 9.74
N ASP A 46 -8.13 -5.12 10.75
CA ASP A 46 -9.45 -5.07 11.33
C ASP A 46 -9.51 -3.90 12.32
N MET A 47 -10.21 -2.84 11.93
CA MET A 47 -10.30 -1.61 12.73
C MET A 47 -11.20 -1.74 13.94
N GLU A 48 -12.16 -2.68 13.94
CA GLU A 48 -13.05 -2.93 15.07
C GLU A 48 -12.33 -3.68 16.19
N ARG A 49 -11.63 -4.78 15.80
CA ARG A 49 -10.90 -5.63 16.74
C ARG A 49 -9.52 -5.11 17.08
N ASN A 50 -9.05 -4.13 16.30
CA ASN A 50 -7.71 -3.53 16.40
C ASN A 50 -6.57 -4.58 16.26
N VAL A 51 -6.67 -5.44 15.25
CA VAL A 51 -5.74 -6.53 14.97
C VAL A 51 -5.47 -6.69 13.46
N PRO A 52 -4.32 -7.25 13.07
CA PRO A 52 -4.06 -7.54 11.67
C PRO A 52 -4.92 -8.71 11.15
N ILE A 53 -5.54 -8.54 9.98
CA ILE A 53 -6.19 -9.61 9.23
C ILE A 53 -5.11 -10.47 8.54
N PHE A 54 -4.13 -9.82 7.93
CA PHE A 54 -2.90 -10.44 7.42
C PHE A 54 -1.79 -9.43 7.22
N ILE A 55 -0.55 -9.94 7.13
CA ILE A 55 0.66 -9.13 6.98
C ILE A 55 1.54 -9.77 5.89
N CYS A 56 2.07 -8.97 4.95
CA CYS A 56 2.94 -9.46 3.90
C CYS A 56 3.99 -8.43 3.46
N PRO A 57 4.98 -8.82 2.63
CA PRO A 57 5.82 -7.88 1.90
C PRO A 57 5.01 -7.08 0.88
N VAL A 58 5.52 -5.90 0.51
CA VAL A 58 5.00 -5.05 -0.56
C VAL A 58 6.17 -4.31 -1.20
N SER A 59 6.17 -4.15 -2.51
CA SER A 59 7.13 -3.32 -3.22
C SER A 59 6.73 -1.85 -3.17
N HIS A 60 7.70 -0.97 -3.39
CA HIS A 60 7.53 0.48 -3.47
C HIS A 60 8.21 1.04 -4.72
N GLY A 61 7.98 2.28 -5.03
CA GLY A 61 8.62 3.00 -6.12
C GLY A 61 10.13 3.11 -5.89
N SER A 62 10.92 2.57 -6.82
CA SER A 62 12.38 2.53 -6.72
C SER A 62 13.08 3.81 -7.15
N GLY A 63 12.39 4.74 -7.83
CA GLY A 63 12.97 5.90 -8.49
C GLY A 63 13.76 5.57 -9.76
N ALA A 64 13.93 4.29 -10.09
CA ALA A 64 14.69 3.88 -11.26
C ALA A 64 13.87 4.07 -12.55
N GLN A 65 14.57 4.41 -13.64
CA GLN A 65 13.98 4.51 -14.98
C GLN A 65 13.76 3.13 -15.64
N LYS A 66 14.39 2.09 -15.09
CA LYS A 66 14.28 0.71 -15.59
C LYS A 66 13.44 -0.15 -14.65
N SER A 67 12.68 -1.08 -15.21
CA SER A 67 12.01 -2.11 -14.45
C SER A 67 12.99 -3.11 -13.82
N HIS A 68 12.50 -3.89 -12.86
CA HIS A 68 13.25 -4.98 -12.20
C HIS A 68 14.45 -4.53 -11.34
N VAL A 69 14.58 -3.25 -11.00
CA VAL A 69 15.58 -2.77 -10.05
C VAL A 69 15.11 -3.10 -8.62
N ARG A 70 15.97 -3.74 -7.83
CA ARG A 70 15.68 -4.01 -6.43
C ARG A 70 15.90 -2.76 -5.59
N SER A 71 14.98 -2.48 -4.68
CA SER A 71 15.07 -1.33 -3.78
C SER A 71 14.76 -1.75 -2.34
N ALA A 72 15.73 -1.53 -1.45
CA ALA A 72 15.65 -1.94 -0.05
C ALA A 72 14.79 -0.99 0.79
N TYR A 73 15.01 0.31 0.66
CA TYR A 73 14.32 1.36 1.40
C TYR A 73 13.65 2.34 0.45
N ALA A 74 12.51 2.87 0.86
CA ALA A 74 11.77 3.83 0.06
C ALA A 74 12.39 5.23 0.16
N SER A 75 12.54 5.87 -0.98
CA SER A 75 12.57 7.33 -1.09
C SER A 75 11.18 7.80 -1.49
N ILE A 76 10.80 9.01 -1.11
CA ILE A 76 9.43 9.49 -1.20
C ILE A 76 9.35 10.72 -2.09
N SER A 77 8.37 10.74 -2.99
CA SER A 77 8.01 11.91 -3.79
C SER A 77 6.58 11.81 -4.31
N ASN A 78 5.92 12.95 -4.44
CA ASN A 78 4.62 13.07 -5.11
C ASN A 78 4.75 13.67 -6.53
N GLU A 79 5.97 13.92 -6.99
CA GLU A 79 6.23 14.49 -8.31
C GLU A 79 6.00 13.44 -9.42
N ASP A 80 5.40 13.90 -10.52
CA ASP A 80 5.24 13.07 -11.71
C ASP A 80 6.61 12.71 -12.32
N GLY A 81 6.71 11.50 -12.84
CA GLY A 81 7.97 10.99 -13.40
C GLY A 81 9.04 10.62 -12.37
N SER A 82 8.84 10.86 -11.06
CA SER A 82 9.81 10.50 -10.01
C SER A 82 9.98 8.98 -9.84
N HIS A 83 8.99 8.18 -10.22
CA HIS A 83 8.92 6.74 -9.98
C HIS A 83 9.06 6.34 -8.51
N LEU A 84 8.83 7.29 -7.59
CA LEU A 84 8.85 7.08 -6.14
C LEU A 84 7.43 6.94 -5.58
N SER A 85 7.29 6.30 -4.44
CA SER A 85 6.01 6.24 -3.71
C SER A 85 5.73 7.55 -2.99
N SER A 86 4.45 7.88 -2.82
CA SER A 86 3.99 9.01 -2.01
C SER A 86 3.53 8.52 -0.63
N LEU A 87 3.61 9.37 0.39
CA LEU A 87 3.09 9.11 1.73
C LEU A 87 1.68 9.65 1.89
N GLY A 88 0.97 9.12 2.87
CA GLY A 88 -0.33 9.60 3.31
C GLY A 88 -1.48 8.68 2.96
N ARG A 89 -2.67 9.13 3.35
CA ARG A 89 -3.92 8.40 3.17
C ARG A 89 -4.41 8.49 1.73
N ALA A 90 -4.88 7.38 1.20
CA ALA A 90 -5.51 7.33 -0.12
C ALA A 90 -6.77 6.47 -0.07
N LEU A 91 -7.81 6.87 -0.79
CA LEU A 91 -8.98 6.04 -1.02
C LEU A 91 -8.59 4.92 -1.99
N VAL A 92 -8.88 3.68 -1.63
CA VAL A 92 -8.87 2.56 -2.59
C VAL A 92 -10.14 2.66 -3.41
N ALA A 93 -9.99 3.19 -4.63
CA ALA A 93 -11.09 3.55 -5.52
C ALA A 93 -11.47 2.41 -6.47
N GLU A 94 -11.66 2.68 -7.77
CA GLU A 94 -12.24 1.72 -8.70
C GLU A 94 -11.35 0.50 -8.92
N ARG A 95 -11.96 -0.67 -8.82
CA ARG A 95 -11.41 -1.94 -9.28
C ARG A 95 -11.41 -1.99 -10.80
N TYR A 96 -10.33 -2.45 -11.39
CA TYR A 96 -10.25 -2.71 -12.82
C TYR A 96 -9.31 -3.88 -13.11
N GLU A 97 -9.39 -4.43 -14.31
CA GLU A 97 -8.42 -5.39 -14.83
C GLU A 97 -7.48 -4.71 -15.82
N GLY A 98 -6.20 -4.74 -15.49
CA GLY A 98 -5.14 -4.13 -16.28
C GLY A 98 -4.07 -5.13 -16.69
N ARG A 99 -2.94 -4.60 -17.17
CA ARG A 99 -1.78 -5.40 -17.61
C ARG A 99 -1.31 -6.42 -16.56
N TYR A 100 -1.46 -6.13 -15.27
CA TYR A 100 -1.01 -6.96 -14.16
C TYR A 100 -2.15 -7.76 -13.50
N GLY A 101 -3.31 -7.86 -14.14
CA GLY A 101 -4.54 -8.45 -13.60
C GLY A 101 -5.33 -7.43 -12.78
N VAL A 102 -6.00 -7.90 -11.72
CA VAL A 102 -6.81 -7.05 -10.85
C VAL A 102 -5.96 -5.96 -10.19
N ALA A 103 -6.45 -4.75 -10.26
CA ALA A 103 -5.84 -3.56 -9.68
C ALA A 103 -6.91 -2.58 -9.16
N TYR A 104 -6.52 -1.70 -8.26
CA TYR A 104 -7.34 -0.63 -7.70
C TYR A 104 -6.67 0.72 -7.91
N ARG A 105 -7.42 1.69 -8.40
CA ARG A 105 -6.97 3.08 -8.45
C ARG A 105 -6.83 3.62 -7.03
N LEU A 106 -5.89 4.55 -6.85
CA LEU A 106 -5.68 5.22 -5.57
C LEU A 106 -5.92 6.71 -5.74
N ASP A 107 -6.83 7.25 -4.92
CA ASP A 107 -7.07 8.69 -4.84
C ASP A 107 -6.43 9.26 -3.60
N GLY A 108 -5.45 10.13 -3.77
CA GLY A 108 -4.78 10.79 -2.65
C GLY A 108 -5.75 11.68 -1.86
N LEU A 109 -5.75 11.52 -0.53
CA LEU A 109 -6.57 12.29 0.40
C LEU A 109 -5.77 13.36 1.14
N ASP A 110 -4.44 13.33 1.00
CA ASP A 110 -3.52 14.28 1.62
C ASP A 110 -2.74 15.07 0.54
N ALA A 111 -2.26 16.26 0.88
CA ALA A 111 -1.46 17.07 -0.05
C ALA A 111 -0.19 16.33 -0.53
N ALA A 112 0.41 15.51 0.34
CA ALA A 112 1.62 14.73 0.07
C ALA A 112 1.43 13.62 -0.98
N ASN A 113 0.19 13.28 -1.34
CA ASN A 113 -0.14 12.25 -2.32
C ASN A 113 -1.24 12.65 -3.32
N SER A 114 -1.51 13.94 -3.45
CA SER A 114 -2.53 14.48 -4.34
C SER A 114 -2.37 14.08 -5.82
N ASN A 115 -1.16 13.68 -6.23
CA ASN A 115 -0.84 13.28 -7.60
C ASN A 115 -0.95 11.76 -7.86
N LEU A 116 -1.45 10.95 -6.92
CA LEU A 116 -1.54 9.50 -7.13
C LEU A 116 -2.32 9.14 -8.39
N ARG A 117 -3.51 9.72 -8.59
CA ARG A 117 -4.34 9.42 -9.76
C ARG A 117 -3.73 9.95 -11.08
N PRO A 118 -3.29 11.20 -11.21
CA PRO A 118 -2.59 11.67 -12.41
C PRO A 118 -1.36 10.86 -12.77
N ARG A 119 -0.60 10.43 -11.77
CA ARG A 119 0.59 9.57 -11.91
C ARG A 119 0.27 8.11 -12.19
N CYS A 120 -1.00 7.73 -12.27
CA CYS A 120 -1.46 6.35 -12.45
C CYS A 120 -0.91 5.39 -11.39
N VAL A 121 -0.72 5.85 -10.15
CA VAL A 121 -0.33 5.00 -9.03
C VAL A 121 -1.54 4.17 -8.61
N VAL A 122 -1.35 2.86 -8.57
CA VAL A 122 -2.42 1.88 -8.30
C VAL A 122 -1.93 0.79 -7.35
N LEU A 123 -2.86 0.19 -6.61
CA LEU A 123 -2.60 -1.03 -5.84
C LEU A 123 -2.81 -2.23 -6.75
N HIS A 124 -1.78 -3.04 -6.98
CA HIS A 124 -1.86 -4.20 -7.87
C HIS A 124 -0.97 -5.36 -7.45
N GLY A 125 -1.18 -6.51 -8.06
CA GLY A 125 -0.32 -7.68 -7.90
C GLY A 125 0.73 -7.76 -9.00
N TRP A 126 1.88 -8.41 -8.69
CA TRP A 126 2.91 -8.72 -9.68
C TRP A 126 3.63 -10.02 -9.31
N GLU A 127 3.98 -10.81 -10.32
CA GLU A 127 4.67 -12.10 -10.13
C GLU A 127 6.09 -11.99 -9.57
N HIS A 128 6.74 -10.84 -9.77
CA HIS A 128 8.08 -10.58 -9.24
C HIS A 128 8.08 -10.07 -7.79
N THR A 129 6.90 -9.89 -7.18
CA THR A 129 6.76 -9.57 -5.75
C THR A 129 6.45 -10.84 -4.97
N THR A 130 7.14 -11.04 -3.85
CA THR A 130 6.99 -12.24 -3.02
C THR A 130 5.83 -12.13 -2.02
N SER A 131 5.23 -13.26 -1.66
CA SER A 131 4.25 -13.38 -0.56
C SER A 131 4.91 -13.51 0.82
N TYR A 132 6.20 -13.85 0.86
CA TYR A 132 6.95 -14.13 2.08
C TYR A 132 8.14 -13.18 2.22
N PRO A 133 8.60 -12.92 3.45
CA PRO A 133 9.82 -12.15 3.67
C PRO A 133 11.02 -12.79 2.98
N ILE A 134 11.85 -11.97 2.35
CA ILE A 134 13.09 -12.38 1.68
C ILE A 134 14.32 -11.65 2.23
N TRP A 135 14.17 -10.93 3.36
CA TRP A 135 15.30 -10.27 4.00
C TRP A 135 16.45 -11.27 4.21
N PRO A 136 17.73 -10.89 3.95
CA PRO A 136 18.22 -9.53 3.67
C PRO A 136 18.06 -9.04 2.23
N PHE A 137 17.47 -9.82 1.33
CA PHE A 137 17.24 -9.39 -0.04
C PHE A 137 16.08 -8.38 -0.13
N ALA A 138 16.22 -7.42 -1.05
CA ALA A 138 15.17 -6.44 -1.35
C ALA A 138 14.18 -6.95 -2.40
N THR A 139 12.93 -6.47 -2.35
CA THR A 139 11.95 -6.70 -3.43
C THR A 139 12.31 -5.92 -4.68
N VAL A 140 11.79 -6.35 -5.82
CA VAL A 140 11.82 -5.57 -7.05
C VAL A 140 10.94 -4.34 -6.86
N GLY A 141 11.48 -3.15 -7.16
CA GLY A 141 10.77 -1.88 -7.05
C GLY A 141 9.78 -1.67 -8.19
N SER A 142 8.78 -0.85 -7.93
CA SER A 142 7.80 -0.36 -8.90
C SER A 142 8.15 1.05 -9.42
N PHE A 143 7.25 1.65 -10.18
CA PHE A 143 7.29 3.05 -10.60
C PHE A 143 6.38 3.95 -9.74
N GLY A 144 6.30 3.65 -8.44
CA GLY A 144 5.51 4.40 -7.46
C GLY A 144 4.42 3.59 -6.78
N CYS A 145 3.89 2.57 -7.44
CA CYS A 145 2.79 1.75 -6.95
C CYS A 145 3.18 0.91 -5.72
N PRO A 146 2.29 0.75 -4.73
CA PRO A 146 2.37 -0.34 -3.78
C PRO A 146 2.00 -1.65 -4.50
N VAL A 147 2.97 -2.57 -4.60
CA VAL A 147 2.82 -3.81 -5.38
C VAL A 147 2.94 -5.04 -4.49
N LEU A 148 1.92 -5.86 -4.51
CA LEU A 148 1.84 -7.13 -3.78
C LEU A 148 2.20 -8.31 -4.69
N SER A 149 2.44 -9.48 -4.11
CA SER A 149 2.40 -10.71 -4.91
C SER A 149 0.97 -10.96 -5.43
N ARG A 150 0.83 -11.67 -6.54
CA ARG A 150 -0.50 -12.02 -7.09
C ARG A 150 -1.39 -12.70 -6.06
N LYS A 151 -0.82 -13.63 -5.28
CA LYS A 151 -1.53 -14.34 -4.19
C LYS A 151 -2.07 -13.38 -3.13
N MET A 152 -1.25 -12.42 -2.70
CA MET A 152 -1.67 -11.46 -1.66
C MET A 152 -2.64 -10.44 -2.22
N MET A 153 -2.51 -10.07 -3.50
CA MET A 153 -3.48 -9.19 -4.16
C MET A 153 -4.86 -9.84 -4.29
N CYS A 154 -4.95 -11.16 -4.55
CA CYS A 154 -6.23 -11.87 -4.51
C CYS A 154 -6.90 -11.75 -3.13
N ARG A 155 -6.13 -11.90 -2.03
CA ARG A 155 -6.67 -11.72 -0.67
C ARG A 155 -7.14 -10.29 -0.39
N VAL A 156 -6.42 -9.30 -0.92
CA VAL A 156 -6.84 -7.90 -0.84
C VAL A 156 -8.10 -7.67 -1.66
N ASP A 157 -8.18 -8.21 -2.88
CA ASP A 157 -9.37 -8.12 -3.73
C ASP A 157 -10.61 -8.72 -3.06
N GLU A 158 -10.51 -9.93 -2.49
CA GLU A 158 -11.57 -10.56 -1.71
C GLU A 158 -12.05 -9.70 -0.54
N LEU A 159 -11.11 -9.01 0.14
CA LEU A 159 -11.43 -8.10 1.24
C LEU A 159 -12.15 -6.85 0.72
N LEU A 160 -11.62 -6.21 -0.31
CA LEU A 160 -12.15 -4.97 -0.88
C LEU A 160 -13.52 -5.15 -1.58
N GLN A 161 -13.86 -6.35 -2.01
CA GLN A 161 -15.20 -6.64 -2.52
C GLN A 161 -16.28 -6.74 -1.44
N ARG A 162 -15.88 -6.81 -0.16
CA ARG A 162 -16.81 -6.87 0.99
C ARG A 162 -16.99 -5.51 1.68
N TYR A 163 -16.07 -4.58 1.45
CA TYR A 163 -16.02 -3.30 2.15
C TYR A 163 -15.81 -2.15 1.18
N ASP A 164 -16.72 -1.20 1.17
CA ASP A 164 -16.64 -0.01 0.35
C ASP A 164 -15.78 1.08 1.02
N ARG A 165 -15.24 2.00 0.22
CA ARG A 165 -14.55 3.21 0.69
C ARG A 165 -13.40 2.94 1.67
N VAL A 166 -12.68 1.85 1.46
CA VAL A 166 -11.51 1.48 2.27
C VAL A 166 -10.36 2.46 2.00
N VAL A 167 -9.69 2.88 3.07
CA VAL A 167 -8.49 3.74 3.00
C VAL A 167 -7.24 2.90 3.15
N ILE A 168 -6.22 3.22 2.35
CA ILE A 168 -4.85 2.76 2.51
C ILE A 168 -3.99 3.93 3.01
N ASP A 169 -3.17 3.69 4.02
CA ASP A 169 -2.23 4.68 4.56
C ASP A 169 -0.78 4.22 4.36
N LEU A 170 0.00 5.03 3.65
CA LEU A 170 1.43 4.81 3.42
C LEU A 170 2.23 5.76 4.32
N PHE A 171 2.98 5.22 5.26
CA PHE A 171 3.68 6.00 6.29
C PHE A 171 5.14 5.56 6.47
N ILE A 172 5.95 6.35 7.21
CA ILE A 172 7.35 6.08 7.58
C ILE A 172 7.59 6.20 9.07
#